data_a591183dc89e396a8d24c49e4a6365ff
#
_entry.id   a591183dc89e396a8d24c49e4a6365ff
#
_cell.length_a   1.000
_cell.length_b   1.000
_cell.length_c   1.000
_cell.angle_alpha   90.00
_cell.angle_beta   90.00
_cell.angle_gamma   90.00
#
_symmetry.space_group_name_H-M   'P 1'
#
loop_
_entity.id
_entity.type
_entity.pdbx_description
1 polymer ?
#
loop_
_entity_poly.entity_id
_entity_poly.type
_entity_poly.pdbx_seq_one_letter_code
_entity_poly.pdbx_strand_id
1 'polypeptide(L)'
;MCVIIASPIGERQPDAAELRAAWLRNPDGAGYMVARNRRVEIHKGFMSWPDFLRSVREECFSPDDAVVYHFRIATQGGVNPWMTHPFPLSSHLDHMQALDINANVGIAHNGIIPITSTSKATEYSDTALFVTNILSKLIRSGKDITNVYVKASIEALIGTSRLAIMERNGAITRIGTWYNNDGLWYSNPYCISGADGVQYGYGR
;
A
#
# COMPACT_ATOMS: atom_id res chain seq x y z
N MET A 1 -13.90 0.33 2.80
CA MET A 1 -12.66 -0.23 2.18
C MET A 1 -11.54 0.79 2.32
N CYS A 2 -10.32 0.34 2.57
CA CYS A 2 -9.13 1.19 2.66
C CYS A 2 -8.91 2.06 1.42
N VAL A 3 -7.98 2.99 1.46
CA VAL A 3 -7.49 3.70 0.28
C VAL A 3 -5.96 3.68 0.24
N ILE A 4 -5.44 3.52 -0.96
CA ILE A 4 -4.02 3.70 -1.28
C ILE A 4 -3.92 4.90 -2.21
N ILE A 5 -2.94 5.78 -1.96
CA ILE A 5 -2.54 6.87 -2.86
C ILE A 5 -1.09 6.59 -3.25
N ALA A 6 -0.83 6.48 -4.55
CA ALA A 6 0.52 6.27 -5.05
C ALA A 6 0.97 7.50 -5.87
N SER A 7 2.12 8.05 -5.51
CA SER A 7 2.82 9.12 -6.20
C SER A 7 4.09 8.54 -6.83
N PRO A 8 4.11 8.28 -8.15
CA PRO A 8 5.32 7.83 -8.85
C PRO A 8 6.38 8.92 -8.91
N ILE A 9 7.63 8.55 -9.20
CA ILE A 9 8.71 9.51 -9.51
C ILE A 9 8.28 10.42 -10.67
N GLY A 10 8.54 11.70 -10.54
CA GLY A 10 8.19 12.75 -11.49
C GLY A 10 6.81 13.36 -11.28
N GLU A 11 6.01 12.79 -10.40
CA GLU A 11 4.68 13.29 -10.09
C GLU A 11 4.68 14.11 -8.79
N ARG A 12 3.65 14.95 -8.63
CA ARG A 12 3.44 15.69 -7.39
C ARG A 12 3.16 14.78 -6.20
N GLN A 13 3.40 15.27 -5.01
CA GLN A 13 2.89 14.63 -3.80
C GLN A 13 1.44 15.08 -3.50
N PRO A 14 0.61 14.24 -2.85
CA PRO A 14 -0.70 14.66 -2.38
C PRO A 14 -0.56 15.77 -1.33
N ASP A 15 -1.41 16.77 -1.41
CA ASP A 15 -1.46 17.83 -0.41
C ASP A 15 -2.11 17.38 0.91
N ALA A 16 -2.04 18.23 1.93
CA ALA A 16 -2.60 17.92 3.25
C ALA A 16 -4.14 17.76 3.23
N ALA A 17 -4.84 18.39 2.30
CA ALA A 17 -6.28 18.27 2.17
C ALA A 17 -6.67 16.92 1.55
N GLU A 18 -5.95 16.47 0.52
CA GLU A 18 -6.11 15.16 -0.12
C GLU A 18 -5.83 14.02 0.88
N LEU A 19 -4.71 14.11 1.62
CA LEU A 19 -4.37 13.16 2.68
C LEU A 19 -5.43 13.15 3.79
N ARG A 20 -5.94 14.35 4.17
CA ARG A 20 -6.99 14.48 5.17
C ARG A 20 -8.31 13.87 4.72
N ALA A 21 -8.69 14.05 3.47
CA ALA A 21 -9.89 13.44 2.90
C ALA A 21 -9.83 11.90 2.93
N ALA A 22 -8.66 11.33 2.64
CA ALA A 22 -8.42 9.88 2.76
C ALA A 22 -8.49 9.41 4.21
N TRP A 23 -7.87 10.15 5.15
CA TRP A 23 -7.92 9.84 6.58
C TRP A 23 -9.35 9.85 7.14
N LEU A 24 -10.13 10.91 6.84
CA LEU A 24 -11.49 11.05 7.39
C LEU A 24 -12.42 9.88 7.01
N ARG A 25 -12.17 9.24 5.87
CA ARG A 25 -12.94 8.09 5.40
C ARG A 25 -12.37 6.76 5.87
N ASN A 26 -11.11 6.74 6.33
CA ASN A 26 -10.38 5.54 6.75
C ASN A 26 -9.55 5.84 8.00
N PRO A 27 -10.19 6.08 9.17
CA PRO A 27 -9.51 6.63 10.35
C PRO A 27 -8.86 5.58 11.27
N ASP A 28 -8.85 4.30 10.89
CA ASP A 28 -8.37 3.21 11.73
C ASP A 28 -6.85 2.97 11.62
N GLY A 29 -6.15 4.01 11.15
CA GLY A 29 -4.70 4.08 11.08
C GLY A 29 -4.16 4.27 9.66
N ALA A 30 -2.93 4.73 9.58
CA ALA A 30 -2.23 5.00 8.34
C ALA A 30 -0.76 4.58 8.38
N GLY A 31 -0.15 4.60 7.21
CA GLY A 31 1.28 4.49 7.01
C GLY A 31 1.65 4.89 5.58
N TYR A 32 2.94 4.97 5.34
CA TYR A 32 3.48 5.24 4.01
C TYR A 32 4.77 4.45 3.78
N MET A 33 5.18 4.36 2.53
CA MET A 33 6.49 3.87 2.12
C MET A 33 7.08 4.79 1.07
N VAL A 34 8.40 4.96 1.12
CA VAL A 34 9.18 5.75 0.17
C VAL A 34 10.40 4.98 -0.30
N ALA A 35 10.75 5.11 -1.58
CA ALA A 35 11.96 4.49 -2.11
C ALA A 35 13.12 5.51 -2.06
N ARG A 36 14.06 5.28 -1.16
CA ARG A 36 15.27 6.10 -0.97
C ARG A 36 16.49 5.23 -0.70
N ASN A 37 17.67 5.71 -1.03
CA ASN A 37 18.95 5.03 -0.72
C ASN A 37 18.98 3.55 -1.15
N ARG A 38 18.32 3.21 -2.27
CA ARG A 38 18.16 1.83 -2.79
C ARG A 38 17.46 0.89 -1.80
N ARG A 39 16.55 1.42 -1.01
CA ARG A 39 15.66 0.69 -0.08
C ARG A 39 14.26 1.26 -0.17
N VAL A 40 13.31 0.51 0.31
CA VAL A 40 11.96 0.97 0.61
C VAL A 40 11.90 1.18 2.12
N GLU A 41 11.79 2.43 2.54
CA GLU A 41 11.58 2.82 3.92
C GLU A 41 10.08 2.78 4.19
N ILE A 42 9.67 2.03 5.19
CA ILE A 42 8.26 1.82 5.56
C ILE A 42 8.03 2.40 6.94
N HIS A 43 7.08 3.30 7.05
CA HIS A 43 6.62 3.93 8.28
C HIS A 43 5.11 3.72 8.41
N LYS A 44 4.67 3.08 9.48
CA LYS A 44 3.25 2.75 9.67
C LYS A 44 2.86 2.78 11.15
N GLY A 45 1.61 2.48 11.45
CA GLY A 45 1.12 2.47 12.83
C GLY A 45 0.66 3.84 13.31
N PHE A 46 0.48 4.81 12.42
CA PHE A 46 -0.07 6.10 12.79
C PHE A 46 -1.56 5.97 13.11
N MET A 47 -1.89 6.05 14.39
CA MET A 47 -3.26 5.93 14.88
C MET A 47 -3.93 7.29 15.10
N SER A 48 -3.22 8.39 14.88
CA SER A 48 -3.74 9.74 14.92
C SER A 48 -3.34 10.55 13.71
N TRP A 49 -4.26 11.41 13.23
CA TRP A 49 -3.99 12.32 12.11
C TRP A 49 -2.82 13.28 12.37
N PRO A 50 -2.71 13.93 13.56
CA PRO A 50 -1.60 14.83 13.82
C PRO A 50 -0.23 14.14 13.73
N ASP A 51 -0.10 12.90 14.20
CA ASP A 51 1.16 12.18 14.17
C ASP A 51 1.52 11.76 12.73
N PHE A 52 0.55 11.28 11.97
CA PHE A 52 0.73 10.96 10.56
C PHE A 52 1.17 12.20 9.75
N LEU A 53 0.42 13.31 9.89
CA LEU A 53 0.73 14.54 9.14
C LEU A 53 2.10 15.12 9.51
N ARG A 54 2.48 15.05 10.80
CA ARG A 54 3.80 15.48 11.27
C ARG A 54 4.90 14.66 10.61
N SER A 55 4.78 13.34 10.65
CA SER A 55 5.75 12.43 10.03
C SER A 55 5.90 12.70 8.53
N VAL A 56 4.79 12.82 7.79
CA VAL A 56 4.83 13.13 6.35
C VAL A 56 5.50 14.49 6.05
N ARG A 57 5.28 15.49 6.90
CA ARG A 57 5.91 16.82 6.74
C ARG A 57 7.40 16.81 7.04
N GLU A 58 7.83 16.06 8.04
CA GLU A 58 9.24 15.91 8.42
C GLU A 58 10.06 15.21 7.33
N GLU A 59 9.44 14.31 6.56
CA GLU A 59 10.06 13.63 5.41
C GLU A 59 10.40 14.56 4.23
N CYS A 60 9.72 15.71 4.10
CA CYS A 60 9.93 16.67 3.02
C CYS A 60 9.94 16.02 1.63
N PHE A 61 8.96 15.18 1.34
CA PHE A 61 8.85 14.50 0.04
C PHE A 61 8.85 15.48 -1.13
N SER A 62 9.58 15.12 -2.19
CA SER A 62 9.68 15.85 -3.43
C SER A 62 9.11 15.04 -4.61
N PRO A 63 8.97 15.61 -5.82
CA PRO A 63 8.63 14.85 -7.01
C PRO A 63 9.65 13.76 -7.39
N ASP A 64 10.88 13.83 -6.88
CA ASP A 64 11.90 12.80 -7.11
C ASP A 64 11.68 11.54 -6.26
N ASP A 65 10.80 11.63 -5.26
CA ASP A 65 10.46 10.51 -4.39
C ASP A 65 9.25 9.75 -4.92
N ALA A 66 9.37 8.42 -5.08
CA ALA A 66 8.20 7.56 -5.20
C ALA A 66 7.64 7.31 -3.80
N VAL A 67 6.36 7.64 -3.57
CA VAL A 67 5.71 7.47 -2.27
C VAL A 67 4.37 6.75 -2.42
N VAL A 68 4.08 5.83 -1.52
CA VAL A 68 2.77 5.18 -1.42
C VAL A 68 2.22 5.38 -0.02
N TYR A 69 1.06 6.01 0.07
CA TYR A 69 0.31 6.22 1.32
C TYR A 69 -0.82 5.22 1.43
N HIS A 70 -1.10 4.76 2.64
CA HIS A 70 -2.23 3.87 2.91
C HIS A 70 -3.02 4.37 4.11
N PHE A 71 -4.35 4.38 3.97
CA PHE A 71 -5.29 4.71 5.04
C PHE A 71 -6.24 3.54 5.25
N ARG A 72 -6.29 3.06 6.48
CA ARG A 72 -6.99 1.83 6.86
C ARG A 72 -8.40 2.12 7.36
N ILE A 73 -9.34 1.26 6.96
CA ILE A 73 -10.57 1.02 7.69
C ILE A 73 -10.63 -0.47 8.02
N ALA A 74 -10.80 -0.79 9.29
CA ALA A 74 -10.82 -2.17 9.76
C ALA A 74 -12.15 -2.83 9.38
N THR A 75 -12.09 -3.83 8.51
CA THR A 75 -13.23 -4.69 8.17
C THR A 75 -13.16 -6.04 8.88
N GLN A 76 -11.95 -6.46 9.25
CA GLN A 76 -11.65 -7.66 10.01
C GLN A 76 -10.42 -7.41 10.89
N GLY A 77 -10.37 -8.08 12.04
CA GLY A 77 -9.30 -7.90 13.02
C GLY A 77 -9.43 -6.62 13.86
N GLY A 78 -8.62 -6.50 14.89
CA GLY A 78 -8.61 -5.33 15.77
C GLY A 78 -8.01 -4.08 15.11
N VAL A 79 -8.19 -2.94 15.75
CA VAL A 79 -7.53 -1.68 15.38
C VAL A 79 -6.19 -1.62 16.13
N ASN A 80 -5.14 -2.12 15.48
CA ASN A 80 -3.79 -2.21 16.04
C ASN A 80 -2.77 -1.53 15.11
N PRO A 81 -1.76 -0.84 15.65
CA PRO A 81 -0.74 -0.16 14.85
C PRO A 81 -0.04 -1.07 13.83
N TRP A 82 0.34 -2.29 14.23
CA TRP A 82 1.04 -3.23 13.34
C TRP A 82 0.18 -3.80 12.20
N MET A 83 -1.14 -3.67 12.28
CA MET A 83 -2.05 -4.08 11.20
C MET A 83 -2.22 -3.02 10.10
N THR A 84 -1.65 -1.83 10.29
CA THR A 84 -1.64 -0.82 9.23
C THR A 84 -0.66 -1.20 8.11
N HIS A 85 -0.93 -0.74 6.89
CA HIS A 85 -0.01 -0.88 5.77
C HIS A 85 0.91 0.35 5.65
N PRO A 86 2.02 0.24 4.89
CA PRO A 86 2.48 -0.90 4.08
C PRO A 86 3.15 -2.02 4.89
N PHE A 87 3.36 -3.18 4.22
CA PHE A 87 4.14 -4.29 4.75
C PHE A 87 5.41 -4.51 3.94
N PRO A 88 6.54 -4.95 4.56
CA PRO A 88 7.70 -5.40 3.81
C PRO A 88 7.41 -6.72 3.11
N LEU A 89 7.97 -6.93 1.91
CA LEU A 89 7.98 -8.25 1.30
C LEU A 89 8.92 -9.17 2.07
N SER A 90 8.37 -10.02 2.91
CA SER A 90 9.13 -10.93 3.77
C SER A 90 8.41 -12.26 3.94
N SER A 91 9.19 -13.34 4.13
CA SER A 91 8.66 -14.65 4.51
C SER A 91 8.54 -14.83 6.04
N HIS A 92 8.84 -13.80 6.83
CA HIS A 92 8.81 -13.81 8.28
C HIS A 92 7.65 -12.94 8.77
N LEU A 93 6.73 -13.54 9.54
CA LEU A 93 5.57 -12.84 10.09
C LEU A 93 5.95 -11.73 11.06
N ASP A 94 7.02 -11.91 11.83
CA ASP A 94 7.49 -10.91 12.79
C ASP A 94 7.84 -9.57 12.12
N HIS A 95 8.30 -9.60 10.86
CA HIS A 95 8.56 -8.39 10.10
C HIS A 95 7.29 -7.60 9.79
N MET A 96 6.12 -8.26 9.79
CA MET A 96 4.82 -7.59 9.53
C MET A 96 4.39 -6.71 10.71
N GLN A 97 4.94 -6.94 11.90
CA GLN A 97 4.62 -6.14 13.10
C GLN A 97 5.51 -4.90 13.24
N ALA A 98 6.63 -4.82 12.55
CA ALA A 98 7.51 -3.65 12.59
C ALA A 98 6.77 -2.40 12.08
N LEU A 99 6.89 -1.30 12.83
CA LEU A 99 6.27 -0.01 12.47
C LEU A 99 7.18 0.83 11.58
N ASP A 100 8.50 0.67 11.77
CA ASP A 100 9.55 1.29 10.97
C ASP A 100 10.51 0.19 10.50
N ILE A 101 10.63 0.02 9.18
CA ILE A 101 11.47 -1.04 8.62
C ILE A 101 11.96 -0.69 7.22
N ASN A 102 13.22 -1.03 6.93
CA ASN A 102 13.80 -0.99 5.59
C ASN A 102 13.63 -2.34 4.87
N ALA A 103 13.14 -2.30 3.64
CA ALA A 103 12.92 -3.48 2.81
C ALA A 103 13.46 -3.29 1.39
N ASN A 104 13.55 -4.37 0.61
CA ASN A 104 13.80 -4.28 -0.82
C ASN A 104 12.52 -3.98 -1.60
N VAL A 105 11.38 -4.42 -1.08
CA VAL A 105 10.05 -4.27 -1.68
C VAL A 105 9.04 -4.02 -0.57
N GLY A 106 8.17 -3.04 -0.77
CA GLY A 106 7.04 -2.74 0.11
C GLY A 106 5.70 -3.01 -0.57
N ILE A 107 4.69 -3.38 0.22
CA ILE A 107 3.36 -3.82 -0.24
C ILE A 107 2.27 -3.04 0.49
N ALA A 108 1.40 -2.37 -0.25
CA ALA A 108 0.14 -1.84 0.27
C ALA A 108 -1.04 -2.53 -0.42
N HIS A 109 -2.07 -2.86 0.35
CA HIS A 109 -3.25 -3.59 -0.12
C HIS A 109 -4.55 -2.86 0.25
N ASN A 110 -5.50 -2.88 -0.66
CA ASN A 110 -6.86 -2.41 -0.45
C ASN A 110 -7.87 -3.46 -0.96
N GLY A 111 -8.60 -4.06 -0.05
CA GLY A 111 -9.59 -5.09 -0.33
C GLY A 111 -9.61 -6.18 0.74
N ILE A 112 -10.05 -7.37 0.35
CA ILE A 112 -10.02 -8.58 1.17
C ILE A 112 -9.45 -9.70 0.31
N ILE A 113 -8.40 -10.36 0.78
CA ILE A 113 -7.81 -11.52 0.11
C ILE A 113 -8.40 -12.78 0.72
N PRO A 114 -9.06 -13.65 -0.07
CA PRO A 114 -9.66 -14.87 0.43
C PRO A 114 -8.59 -15.92 0.76
N ILE A 115 -7.93 -15.75 1.89
CA ILE A 115 -6.98 -16.73 2.42
C ILE A 115 -7.68 -17.54 3.50
N THR A 116 -7.73 -18.86 3.32
CA THR A 116 -8.19 -19.78 4.36
C THR A 116 -7.21 -19.72 5.53
N SER A 117 -7.67 -19.19 6.66
CA SER A 117 -6.85 -19.03 7.85
C SER A 117 -6.69 -20.33 8.61
N THR A 118 -5.46 -20.66 8.97
CA THR A 118 -5.16 -21.59 10.05
C THR A 118 -5.36 -20.88 11.41
N SER A 119 -5.46 -21.61 12.51
CA SER A 119 -5.76 -21.07 13.86
C SER A 119 -4.84 -19.92 14.36
N LYS A 120 -3.67 -19.70 13.74
CA LYS A 120 -2.78 -18.54 14.02
C LYS A 120 -3.16 -17.28 13.21
N ALA A 121 -4.11 -17.37 12.30
CA ALA A 121 -4.46 -16.29 11.39
C ALA A 121 -5.32 -15.19 12.02
N THR A 122 -5.79 -15.36 13.26
CA THR A 122 -6.59 -14.33 13.94
C THR A 122 -5.76 -13.12 14.41
N GLU A 123 -4.43 -13.26 14.50
CA GLU A 123 -3.53 -12.20 14.95
C GLU A 123 -2.97 -11.34 13.81
N TYR A 124 -3.03 -11.83 12.57
CA TYR A 124 -2.47 -11.16 11.40
C TYR A 124 -3.55 -10.85 10.38
N SER A 125 -3.35 -9.78 9.60
CA SER A 125 -4.24 -9.47 8.48
C SER A 125 -4.08 -10.50 7.35
N ASP A 126 -5.13 -10.63 6.53
CA ASP A 126 -5.09 -11.41 5.27
C ASP A 126 -3.91 -11.02 4.39
N THR A 127 -3.60 -9.72 4.33
CA THR A 127 -2.46 -9.18 3.58
C THR A 127 -1.13 -9.67 4.14
N ALA A 128 -0.93 -9.64 5.46
CA ALA A 128 0.31 -10.11 6.07
C ALA A 128 0.56 -11.59 5.75
N LEU A 129 -0.49 -12.42 5.84
CA LEU A 129 -0.45 -13.83 5.50
C LEU A 129 -0.19 -14.07 4.00
N PHE A 130 -0.85 -13.29 3.13
CA PHE A 130 -0.63 -13.36 1.68
C PHE A 130 0.81 -13.01 1.32
N VAL A 131 1.33 -11.91 1.85
CA VAL A 131 2.72 -11.48 1.64
C VAL A 131 3.68 -12.57 2.09
N THR A 132 3.52 -13.08 3.30
CA THR A 132 4.45 -14.05 3.90
C THR A 132 4.41 -15.40 3.22
N ASN A 133 3.21 -15.93 2.94
CA ASN A 133 3.05 -17.31 2.51
C ASN A 133 3.07 -17.48 0.99
N ILE A 134 2.68 -16.45 0.23
CA ILE A 134 2.49 -16.51 -1.22
C ILE A 134 3.41 -15.55 -1.94
N LEU A 135 3.24 -14.24 -1.73
CA LEU A 135 3.90 -13.23 -2.55
C LEU A 135 5.42 -13.25 -2.39
N SER A 136 5.93 -13.43 -1.17
CA SER A 136 7.37 -13.55 -0.89
C SER A 136 8.01 -14.73 -1.62
N LYS A 137 7.27 -15.82 -1.81
CA LYS A 137 7.76 -17.01 -2.54
C LYS A 137 7.73 -16.79 -4.04
N LEU A 138 6.69 -16.13 -4.56
CA LEU A 138 6.57 -15.81 -5.99
C LEU A 138 7.72 -14.90 -6.45
N ILE A 139 7.99 -13.84 -5.71
CA ILE A 139 9.06 -12.88 -6.04
C ILE A 139 10.44 -13.51 -5.81
N ARG A 140 10.66 -14.27 -4.72
CA ARG A 140 11.93 -14.97 -4.44
C ARG A 140 12.31 -15.99 -5.50
N SER A 141 11.37 -16.54 -6.25
CA SER A 141 11.69 -17.47 -7.35
C SER A 141 12.20 -16.76 -8.61
N GLY A 142 12.60 -15.49 -8.53
CA GLY A 142 13.14 -14.71 -9.65
C GLY A 142 12.08 -14.28 -10.66
N LYS A 143 10.82 -14.31 -10.28
CA LYS A 143 9.73 -13.82 -11.11
C LYS A 143 9.69 -12.29 -11.06
N ASP A 144 9.73 -11.68 -12.22
CA ASP A 144 9.56 -10.25 -12.38
C ASP A 144 8.09 -9.86 -12.10
N ILE A 145 7.86 -8.99 -11.14
CA ILE A 145 6.51 -8.53 -10.79
C ILE A 145 5.85 -7.69 -11.89
N THR A 146 6.63 -7.18 -12.83
CA THR A 146 6.11 -6.50 -14.02
C THR A 146 5.72 -7.47 -15.13
N ASN A 147 6.14 -8.74 -15.03
CA ASN A 147 5.79 -9.78 -15.98
C ASN A 147 4.27 -10.00 -16.00
N VAL A 148 3.69 -9.98 -17.20
CA VAL A 148 2.22 -10.08 -17.41
C VAL A 148 1.61 -11.33 -16.79
N TYR A 149 2.32 -12.48 -16.85
CA TYR A 149 1.81 -13.73 -16.28
C TYR A 149 1.88 -13.75 -14.75
N VAL A 150 2.92 -13.13 -14.17
CA VAL A 150 3.03 -12.97 -12.71
C VAL A 150 1.95 -12.03 -12.21
N LYS A 151 1.75 -10.88 -12.87
CA LYS A 151 0.64 -9.96 -12.56
C LYS A 151 -0.72 -10.65 -12.62
N ALA A 152 -1.03 -11.34 -13.73
CA ALA A 152 -2.28 -12.05 -13.89
C ALA A 152 -2.50 -13.13 -12.80
N SER A 153 -1.43 -13.83 -12.39
CA SER A 153 -1.50 -14.80 -11.29
C SER A 153 -1.81 -14.13 -9.96
N ILE A 154 -1.20 -12.98 -9.68
CA ILE A 154 -1.48 -12.21 -8.46
C ILE A 154 -2.92 -11.68 -8.52
N GLU A 155 -3.37 -11.13 -9.64
CA GLU A 155 -4.75 -10.64 -9.84
C GLU A 155 -5.79 -11.74 -9.58
N ALA A 156 -5.55 -12.95 -10.08
CA ALA A 156 -6.42 -14.10 -9.84
C ALA A 156 -6.53 -14.46 -8.35
N LEU A 157 -5.40 -14.31 -7.60
CA LEU A 157 -5.36 -14.62 -6.18
C LEU A 157 -6.02 -13.55 -5.30
N ILE A 158 -5.91 -12.27 -5.68
CA ILE A 158 -6.44 -11.16 -4.89
C ILE A 158 -7.88 -10.76 -5.26
N GLY A 159 -8.40 -11.31 -6.36
CA GLY A 159 -9.75 -11.02 -6.84
C GLY A 159 -9.96 -9.54 -7.18
N THR A 160 -10.94 -8.90 -6.55
CA THR A 160 -11.28 -7.48 -6.77
C THR A 160 -10.42 -6.51 -5.96
N SER A 161 -9.45 -7.01 -5.21
CA SER A 161 -8.53 -6.19 -4.41
C SER A 161 -7.54 -5.40 -5.28
N ARG A 162 -6.82 -4.47 -4.65
CA ARG A 162 -5.76 -3.68 -5.30
C ARG A 162 -4.48 -3.79 -4.50
N LEU A 163 -3.36 -3.94 -5.20
CA LEU A 163 -2.03 -3.90 -4.61
C LEU A 163 -1.19 -2.79 -5.23
N ALA A 164 -0.45 -2.07 -4.39
CA ALA A 164 0.71 -1.28 -4.78
C ALA A 164 1.95 -2.01 -4.28
N ILE A 165 2.84 -2.34 -5.19
CA ILE A 165 4.12 -3.00 -4.91
C ILE A 165 5.22 -2.00 -5.29
N MET A 166 5.98 -1.53 -4.31
CA MET A 166 7.09 -0.61 -4.53
C MET A 166 8.42 -1.33 -4.41
N GLU A 167 9.26 -1.17 -5.41
CA GLU A 167 10.62 -1.68 -5.41
C GLU A 167 11.62 -0.59 -4.96
N ARG A 168 12.79 -1.00 -4.50
CA ARG A 168 13.87 -0.14 -4.01
C ARG A 168 14.42 0.89 -5.02
N ASN A 169 14.07 0.77 -6.29
CA ASN A 169 14.39 1.72 -7.37
C ASN A 169 13.30 2.77 -7.58
N GLY A 170 12.22 2.73 -6.79
CA GLY A 170 11.07 3.63 -6.89
C GLY A 170 10.00 3.18 -7.88
N ALA A 171 10.19 2.05 -8.57
CA ALA A 171 9.14 1.51 -9.44
C ALA A 171 7.93 1.07 -8.60
N ILE A 172 6.73 1.51 -9.01
CA ILE A 172 5.47 1.14 -8.37
C ILE A 172 4.65 0.31 -9.35
N THR A 173 4.54 -0.99 -9.09
CA THR A 173 3.63 -1.88 -9.80
C THR A 173 2.25 -1.84 -9.15
N ARG A 174 1.24 -1.46 -9.92
CA ARG A 174 -0.17 -1.42 -9.51
C ARG A 174 -0.89 -2.63 -10.08
N ILE A 175 -1.62 -3.35 -9.23
CA ILE A 175 -2.40 -4.53 -9.61
C ILE A 175 -3.86 -4.27 -9.23
N GLY A 176 -4.79 -4.64 -10.14
CA GLY A 176 -6.22 -4.34 -10.04
C GLY A 176 -6.59 -2.98 -10.66
N THR A 177 -7.79 -2.47 -10.36
CA THR A 177 -8.33 -1.23 -10.94
C THR A 177 -7.86 -0.01 -10.15
N TRP A 178 -7.29 0.98 -10.84
CA TRP A 178 -6.79 2.22 -10.26
C TRP A 178 -7.34 3.44 -10.99
N TYR A 179 -7.40 4.57 -10.28
CA TYR A 179 -7.91 5.85 -10.77
C TYR A 179 -6.79 6.88 -10.75
N ASN A 180 -6.50 7.48 -11.91
CA ASN A 180 -5.55 8.59 -12.00
C ASN A 180 -6.25 9.92 -11.79
N ASN A 181 -5.65 10.78 -10.97
CA ASN A 181 -6.05 12.17 -10.80
C ASN A 181 -4.80 13.03 -10.64
N ASP A 182 -4.51 13.82 -11.67
CA ASP A 182 -3.38 14.75 -11.68
C ASP A 182 -2.04 14.09 -11.27
N GLY A 183 -1.70 12.98 -11.96
CA GLY A 183 -0.48 12.19 -11.72
C GLY A 183 -0.54 11.23 -10.55
N LEU A 184 -1.41 11.45 -9.58
CA LEU A 184 -1.61 10.56 -8.45
C LEU A 184 -2.53 9.40 -8.79
N TRP A 185 -2.24 8.22 -8.25
CA TRP A 185 -3.02 7.02 -8.44
C TRP A 185 -3.72 6.59 -7.16
N TYR A 186 -5.04 6.44 -7.24
CA TYR A 186 -5.91 6.08 -6.13
C TYR A 186 -6.49 4.68 -6.31
N SER A 187 -6.48 3.88 -5.27
CA SER A 187 -7.13 2.57 -5.27
C SER A 187 -8.65 2.66 -5.16
N ASN A 188 -9.19 3.81 -4.76
CA ASN A 188 -10.61 4.14 -4.68
C ASN A 188 -10.86 5.59 -5.11
N PRO A 189 -11.90 5.88 -5.91
CA PRO A 189 -12.17 7.24 -6.39
C PRO A 189 -12.81 8.17 -5.34
N TYR A 190 -13.41 7.64 -4.29
CA TYR A 190 -14.19 8.43 -3.33
C TYR A 190 -13.38 9.44 -2.49
N CYS A 191 -12.05 9.39 -2.56
CA CYS A 191 -11.17 10.38 -1.92
C CYS A 191 -10.73 11.49 -2.88
N ILE A 192 -11.09 11.39 -4.16
CA ILE A 192 -10.75 12.36 -5.19
C ILE A 192 -11.79 13.47 -5.16
N SER A 193 -11.37 14.73 -4.93
CA SER A 193 -12.26 15.88 -5.00
C SER A 193 -12.71 16.11 -6.45
N GLY A 194 -14.01 16.18 -6.71
CA GLY A 194 -14.57 16.40 -8.05
C GLY A 194 -14.63 15.14 -8.91
N ALA A 195 -14.94 13.99 -8.34
CA ALA A 195 -14.94 12.67 -8.98
C ALA A 195 -15.79 12.51 -10.27
N ASP A 196 -16.53 13.52 -10.70
CA ASP A 196 -17.36 13.49 -11.92
C ASP A 196 -16.56 13.42 -13.24
N GLY A 197 -15.22 13.49 -13.19
CA GLY A 197 -14.30 13.46 -14.32
C GLY A 197 -13.19 12.40 -14.26
N VAL A 198 -13.29 11.40 -13.39
CA VAL A 198 -12.23 10.41 -13.18
C VAL A 198 -12.01 9.52 -14.40
N GLN A 199 -10.83 9.59 -15.00
CA GLN A 199 -10.40 8.65 -16.04
C GLN A 199 -10.14 7.27 -15.45
N TYR A 200 -10.87 6.27 -15.94
CA TYR A 200 -10.64 4.86 -15.60
C TYR A 200 -9.41 4.35 -16.36
N GLY A 201 -8.29 4.18 -15.66
CA GLY A 201 -7.09 3.55 -16.21
C GLY A 201 -7.04 2.07 -15.81
N TYR A 202 -7.35 1.16 -16.74
CA TYR A 202 -6.92 -0.23 -16.55
C TYR A 202 -5.41 -0.25 -16.69
N GLY A 203 -4.70 -0.70 -15.65
CA GLY A 203 -3.25 -0.88 -15.70
C GLY A 203 -2.90 -1.90 -16.79
N ARG A 204 -2.41 -1.42 -17.94
CA ARG A 204 -1.77 -2.23 -18.98
C ARG A 204 -0.34 -2.52 -18.62
#